data_c9f583c552a3571ff9c8df6253f71536
#
_entry.id   c9f583c552a3571ff9c8df6253f71536
#
_cell.length_a   1.000
_cell.length_b   1.000
_cell.length_c   1.000
_cell.angle_alpha   90.00
_cell.angle_beta   90.00
_cell.angle_gamma   90.00
#
_symmetry.space_group_name_H-M   'P 1'
#
loop_
_entity.id
_entity.type
_entity.pdbx_description
1 polymer ?
#
loop_
_entity_poly.entity_id
_entity_poly.type
_entity_poly.pdbx_seq_one_letter_code
_entity_poly.pdbx_strand_id
1 'polypeptide(L)'
;MDEVSVIGCGNMGRSLIMGLARDGGFDVTGYDIDPEALAGVEGLCHPTDDLSVAAAAPTVVLAVKPTIVPVVLGELELGATQTLMTIAAGVERAYVQAHTPATVVRVMPNLAAEYGEMAAAVSWDAPDAGVQAILEAVGSYVEIDEALMDVATALNGSGPAFVYYLIEAMAARAGAAGMDPTDARVLATQTFKGAASTVAAADAPIESLIDAVCSPQGTTIEGMAVLRESAVAEELGDALDAAARRSAELAAEVDDV
;
A
#
# COMPACT_ATOMS: atom_id res chain seq x y z
N MET A 1 21.91 9.88 -5.84
CA MET A 1 20.84 8.88 -5.78
C MET A 1 20.95 8.20 -4.44
N ASP A 2 19.84 8.05 -3.77
CA ASP A 2 19.80 7.35 -2.49
C ASP A 2 19.82 5.85 -2.75
N GLU A 3 20.73 5.13 -2.11
CA GLU A 3 20.85 3.67 -2.27
C GLU A 3 19.79 2.96 -1.43
N VAL A 4 19.01 2.10 -2.06
CA VAL A 4 17.92 1.33 -1.44
C VAL A 4 17.96 -0.11 -1.92
N SER A 5 17.79 -1.06 -1.01
CA SER A 5 17.58 -2.46 -1.38
C SER A 5 16.16 -2.90 -1.08
N VAL A 6 15.58 -3.72 -1.96
CA VAL A 6 14.26 -4.34 -1.78
C VAL A 6 14.45 -5.86 -1.76
N ILE A 7 14.20 -6.47 -0.60
CA ILE A 7 14.27 -7.91 -0.38
C ILE A 7 12.87 -8.50 -0.59
N GLY A 8 12.70 -9.26 -1.66
CA GLY A 8 11.43 -9.76 -2.16
C GLY A 8 10.92 -8.94 -3.34
N CYS A 9 11.03 -9.48 -4.56
CA CYS A 9 10.59 -8.86 -5.82
C CYS A 9 9.20 -9.35 -6.28
N GLY A 10 8.39 -9.86 -5.34
CA GLY A 10 6.99 -10.21 -5.57
C GLY A 10 6.12 -8.97 -5.84
N ASN A 11 4.79 -9.12 -5.82
CA ASN A 11 3.86 -8.05 -6.21
C ASN A 11 4.15 -6.70 -5.53
N MET A 12 4.35 -6.70 -4.20
CA MET A 12 4.53 -5.44 -3.46
C MET A 12 5.94 -4.86 -3.65
N GLY A 13 7.00 -5.71 -3.55
CA GLY A 13 8.36 -5.25 -3.78
C GLY A 13 8.57 -4.73 -5.20
N ARG A 14 8.03 -5.44 -6.20
CA ARG A 14 8.05 -4.99 -7.60
C ARG A 14 7.33 -3.66 -7.79
N SER A 15 6.15 -3.48 -7.18
CA SER A 15 5.40 -2.23 -7.26
C SER A 15 6.21 -1.04 -6.68
N LEU A 16 6.90 -1.27 -5.56
CA LEU A 16 7.78 -0.28 -4.95
C LEU A 16 8.99 0.03 -5.85
N ILE A 17 9.66 -1.01 -6.39
CA ILE A 17 10.78 -0.85 -7.33
C ILE A 17 10.34 -0.04 -8.56
N MET A 18 9.17 -0.32 -9.14
CA MET A 18 8.63 0.42 -10.28
C MET A 18 8.40 1.90 -9.93
N GLY A 19 7.85 2.18 -8.75
CA GLY A 19 7.63 3.54 -8.28
C GLY A 19 8.94 4.31 -8.09
N LEU A 20 9.93 3.71 -7.46
CA LEU A 20 11.26 4.30 -7.25
C LEU A 20 12.02 4.52 -8.57
N ALA A 21 11.96 3.54 -9.49
CA ALA A 21 12.53 3.67 -10.83
C ALA A 21 11.87 4.80 -11.64
N ARG A 22 10.57 4.99 -11.48
CA ARG A 22 9.82 6.09 -12.11
C ARG A 22 10.22 7.46 -11.55
N ASP A 23 10.45 7.56 -10.24
CA ASP A 23 10.94 8.80 -9.60
C ASP A 23 12.34 9.15 -10.07
N GLY A 24 13.24 8.18 -10.19
CA GLY A 24 14.59 8.31 -10.71
C GLY A 24 15.62 8.90 -9.72
N GLY A 25 15.22 9.15 -8.47
CA GLY A 25 16.09 9.64 -7.39
C GLY A 25 16.89 8.55 -6.68
N PHE A 26 16.60 7.26 -6.96
CA PHE A 26 17.11 6.12 -6.22
C PHE A 26 17.99 5.21 -7.07
N ASP A 27 19.00 4.62 -6.41
CA ASP A 27 19.77 3.49 -6.92
C ASP A 27 19.24 2.23 -6.20
N VAL A 28 18.47 1.42 -6.92
CA VAL A 28 17.71 0.32 -6.31
C VAL A 28 18.34 -1.02 -6.60
N THR A 29 18.61 -1.81 -5.56
CA THR A 29 18.97 -3.23 -5.65
C THR A 29 17.74 -4.08 -5.31
N GLY A 30 17.36 -5.01 -6.19
CA GLY A 30 16.26 -5.96 -5.97
C GLY A 30 16.80 -7.36 -5.71
N TYR A 31 16.46 -7.94 -4.56
CA TYR A 31 16.84 -9.31 -4.20
C TYR A 31 15.61 -10.23 -4.20
N ASP A 32 15.74 -11.38 -4.81
CA ASP A 32 14.82 -12.50 -4.65
C ASP A 32 15.54 -13.82 -4.95
N ILE A 33 15.06 -14.92 -4.35
CA ILE A 33 15.54 -16.28 -4.65
C ILE A 33 14.84 -16.86 -5.89
N ASP A 34 13.72 -16.27 -6.33
CA ASP A 34 12.97 -16.70 -7.49
C ASP A 34 13.46 -15.96 -8.74
N PRO A 35 14.06 -16.67 -9.71
CA PRO A 35 14.52 -16.07 -10.96
C PRO A 35 13.40 -15.39 -11.77
N GLU A 36 12.13 -15.84 -11.65
CA GLU A 36 11.01 -15.22 -12.35
C GLU A 36 10.67 -13.86 -11.73
N ALA A 37 10.76 -13.74 -10.38
CA ALA A 37 10.60 -12.47 -9.70
C ALA A 37 11.69 -11.47 -10.09
N LEU A 38 12.96 -11.91 -10.16
CA LEU A 38 14.09 -11.09 -10.61
C LEU A 38 13.93 -10.64 -12.08
N ALA A 39 13.51 -11.54 -12.96
CA ALA A 39 13.21 -11.19 -14.35
C ALA A 39 12.11 -10.12 -14.46
N GLY A 40 11.16 -10.13 -13.52
CA GLY A 40 10.07 -9.15 -13.45
C GLY A 40 10.51 -7.73 -13.10
N VAL A 41 11.72 -7.53 -12.59
CA VAL A 41 12.29 -6.22 -12.22
C VAL A 41 13.54 -5.85 -13.03
N GLU A 42 13.90 -6.66 -14.03
CA GLU A 42 15.03 -6.39 -14.92
C GLU A 42 14.85 -5.08 -15.66
N GLY A 43 15.90 -4.25 -15.66
CA GLY A 43 15.87 -2.90 -16.24
C GLY A 43 15.20 -1.83 -15.39
N LEU A 44 14.63 -2.19 -14.23
CA LEU A 44 14.06 -1.25 -13.26
C LEU A 44 15.01 -1.03 -12.05
N CYS A 45 15.83 -2.02 -11.73
CA CYS A 45 16.78 -2.00 -10.63
C CYS A 45 18.00 -2.86 -10.96
N HIS A 46 18.92 -3.03 -10.00
CA HIS A 46 20.02 -4.00 -10.04
C HIS A 46 19.55 -5.33 -9.41
N PRO A 47 19.11 -6.33 -10.21
CA PRO A 47 18.65 -7.60 -9.66
C PRO A 47 19.82 -8.43 -9.15
N THR A 48 19.64 -9.10 -8.00
CA THR A 48 20.63 -10.00 -7.40
C THR A 48 19.95 -11.16 -6.68
N ASP A 49 20.61 -12.32 -6.67
CA ASP A 49 20.27 -13.48 -5.84
C ASP A 49 21.24 -13.64 -4.64
N ASP A 50 22.11 -12.65 -4.44
CA ASP A 50 23.04 -12.58 -3.29
C ASP A 50 22.49 -11.63 -2.24
N LEU A 51 22.02 -12.18 -1.10
CA LEU A 51 21.47 -11.42 0.02
C LEU A 51 22.49 -10.43 0.61
N SER A 52 23.80 -10.76 0.58
CA SER A 52 24.84 -9.88 1.10
C SER A 52 25.00 -8.60 0.29
N VAL A 53 24.71 -8.64 -1.01
CA VAL A 53 24.67 -7.46 -1.89
C VAL A 53 23.49 -6.57 -1.51
N ALA A 54 22.31 -7.16 -1.30
CA ALA A 54 21.12 -6.43 -0.88
C ALA A 54 21.27 -5.85 0.55
N ALA A 55 22.00 -6.53 1.45
CA ALA A 55 22.25 -6.05 2.80
C ALA A 55 23.17 -4.82 2.88
N ALA A 56 23.83 -4.42 1.78
CA ALA A 56 24.81 -3.33 1.81
C ALA A 56 24.19 -1.92 1.80
N ALA A 57 22.95 -1.76 1.35
CA ALA A 57 22.29 -0.46 1.25
C ALA A 57 22.01 0.19 2.62
N PRO A 58 22.07 1.53 2.73
CA PRO A 58 21.72 2.24 3.97
C PRO A 58 20.28 1.97 4.41
N THR A 59 19.35 1.88 3.46
CA THR A 59 17.94 1.54 3.70
C THR A 59 17.60 0.24 2.98
N VAL A 60 17.13 -0.74 3.75
CA VAL A 60 16.73 -2.06 3.25
C VAL A 60 15.23 -2.24 3.47
N VAL A 61 14.50 -2.56 2.41
CA VAL A 61 13.06 -2.83 2.46
C VAL A 61 12.83 -4.33 2.49
N LEU A 62 12.16 -4.82 3.54
CA LEU A 62 11.77 -6.22 3.69
C LEU A 62 10.35 -6.41 3.15
N ALA A 63 10.26 -6.91 1.90
CA ALA A 63 9.03 -7.04 1.11
C ALA A 63 8.62 -8.51 0.86
N VAL A 64 9.04 -9.41 1.72
CA VAL A 64 8.69 -10.84 1.66
C VAL A 64 7.35 -11.12 2.35
N LYS A 65 6.78 -12.30 2.09
CA LYS A 65 5.58 -12.76 2.81
C LYS A 65 5.86 -12.87 4.32
N PRO A 66 4.87 -12.61 5.19
CA PRO A 66 5.03 -12.70 6.64
C PRO A 66 5.71 -13.98 7.13
N THR A 67 5.30 -15.14 6.60
CA THR A 67 5.86 -16.45 6.94
C THR A 67 7.33 -16.67 6.55
N ILE A 68 7.88 -15.80 5.69
CA ILE A 68 9.29 -15.86 5.24
C ILE A 68 10.17 -14.89 6.03
N VAL A 69 9.57 -13.93 6.74
CA VAL A 69 10.32 -12.93 7.53
C VAL A 69 11.30 -13.57 8.51
N PRO A 70 10.96 -14.59 9.33
CA PRO A 70 11.88 -15.21 10.24
C PRO A 70 13.12 -15.80 9.55
N VAL A 71 12.94 -16.43 8.38
CA VAL A 71 14.02 -17.03 7.60
C VAL A 71 14.98 -15.97 7.10
N VAL A 72 14.43 -14.89 6.50
CA VAL A 72 15.26 -13.79 5.99
C VAL A 72 16.00 -13.08 7.12
N LEU A 73 15.35 -12.79 8.24
CA LEU A 73 16.00 -12.16 9.40
C LEU A 73 17.11 -13.01 10.01
N GLY A 74 17.02 -14.34 9.90
CA GLY A 74 18.07 -15.28 10.36
C GLY A 74 19.34 -15.24 9.49
N GLU A 75 19.26 -14.75 8.25
CA GLU A 75 20.34 -14.70 7.28
C GLU A 75 20.80 -13.26 6.96
N LEU A 76 19.94 -12.26 7.25
CA LEU A 76 20.17 -10.87 6.91
C LEU A 76 21.06 -10.18 7.97
N GLU A 77 22.28 -9.84 7.59
CA GLU A 77 23.23 -9.14 8.45
C GLU A 77 23.21 -7.64 8.18
N LEU A 78 22.62 -6.85 9.08
CA LEU A 78 22.60 -5.38 9.02
C LEU A 78 23.37 -4.76 10.18
N GLY A 79 23.93 -3.57 9.95
CA GLY A 79 24.59 -2.77 10.97
C GLY A 79 23.66 -1.78 11.67
N ALA A 80 24.07 -1.27 12.84
CA ALA A 80 23.31 -0.32 13.63
C ALA A 80 23.10 1.08 12.96
N THR A 81 23.79 1.35 11.86
CA THR A 81 23.66 2.60 11.10
C THR A 81 22.71 2.48 9.91
N GLN A 82 22.14 1.31 9.68
CA GLN A 82 21.19 1.04 8.62
C GLN A 82 19.76 1.10 9.14
N THR A 83 18.82 1.26 8.21
CA THR A 83 17.39 1.19 8.49
C THR A 83 16.77 0.01 7.75
N LEU A 84 16.01 -0.81 8.49
CA LEU A 84 15.18 -1.88 7.96
C LEU A 84 13.72 -1.45 7.94
N MET A 85 13.21 -1.16 6.75
CA MET A 85 11.80 -0.87 6.52
C MET A 85 11.06 -2.17 6.25
N THR A 86 10.27 -2.67 7.20
CA THR A 86 9.41 -3.84 6.97
C THR A 86 8.05 -3.44 6.45
N ILE A 87 7.60 -4.13 5.40
CA ILE A 87 6.25 -3.96 4.83
C ILE A 87 5.41 -5.24 4.93
N ALA A 88 5.87 -6.21 5.71
CA ALA A 88 5.18 -7.47 5.91
C ALA A 88 3.92 -7.29 6.77
N ALA A 89 2.77 -7.67 6.23
CA ALA A 89 1.49 -7.60 6.95
C ALA A 89 1.51 -8.51 8.19
N GLY A 90 0.98 -8.02 9.31
CA GLY A 90 0.90 -8.79 10.56
C GLY A 90 2.21 -8.93 11.33
N VAL A 91 3.38 -8.54 10.81
CA VAL A 91 4.67 -8.65 11.52
C VAL A 91 4.92 -7.38 12.34
N GLU A 92 4.99 -7.54 13.65
CA GLU A 92 5.23 -6.42 14.57
C GLU A 92 6.66 -5.88 14.47
N ARG A 93 6.82 -4.57 14.63
CA ARG A 93 8.12 -3.90 14.64
C ARG A 93 9.03 -4.44 15.73
N ALA A 94 8.49 -4.73 16.92
CA ALA A 94 9.22 -5.29 18.04
C ALA A 94 9.83 -6.67 17.71
N TYR A 95 9.10 -7.51 16.99
CA TYR A 95 9.61 -8.79 16.51
C TYR A 95 10.82 -8.60 15.59
N VAL A 96 10.72 -7.75 14.59
CA VAL A 96 11.83 -7.48 13.65
C VAL A 96 13.02 -6.86 14.39
N GLN A 97 12.78 -5.89 15.28
CA GLN A 97 13.83 -5.22 16.06
C GLN A 97 14.62 -6.17 16.95
N ALA A 98 14.00 -7.25 17.44
CA ALA A 98 14.70 -8.25 18.25
C ALA A 98 15.75 -9.07 17.44
N HIS A 99 15.66 -9.04 16.10
CA HIS A 99 16.53 -9.84 15.20
C HIS A 99 17.57 -8.99 14.46
N THR A 100 17.61 -7.67 14.65
CA THR A 100 18.58 -6.81 13.96
C THR A 100 19.02 -5.64 14.82
N PRO A 101 20.30 -5.20 14.74
CA PRO A 101 20.74 -3.96 15.35
C PRO A 101 20.34 -2.71 14.56
N ALA A 102 19.83 -2.85 13.33
CA ALA A 102 19.38 -1.74 12.50
C ALA A 102 18.15 -1.05 13.09
N THR A 103 17.92 0.22 12.75
CA THR A 103 16.66 0.89 13.08
C THR A 103 15.52 0.24 12.30
N VAL A 104 14.43 -0.12 12.97
CA VAL A 104 13.27 -0.75 12.31
C VAL A 104 12.14 0.25 12.15
N VAL A 105 11.65 0.37 10.92
CA VAL A 105 10.45 1.12 10.56
C VAL A 105 9.42 0.15 9.98
N ARG A 106 8.20 0.18 10.49
CA ARG A 106 7.09 -0.61 9.95
C ARG A 106 6.22 0.26 9.07
N VAL A 107 6.00 -0.19 7.85
CA VAL A 107 5.17 0.52 6.86
C VAL A 107 4.14 -0.43 6.28
N MET A 108 2.92 0.02 6.16
CA MET A 108 1.86 -0.68 5.42
C MET A 108 1.54 0.10 4.15
N PRO A 109 2.14 -0.29 3.01
CA PRO A 109 1.91 0.35 1.71
C PRO A 109 0.76 -0.31 0.94
N ASN A 110 0.54 0.15 -0.30
CA ASN A 110 -0.29 -0.56 -1.28
C ASN A 110 0.32 -0.54 -2.68
N LEU A 111 -0.26 -1.33 -3.59
CA LEU A 111 0.25 -1.53 -4.95
C LEU A 111 0.22 -0.27 -5.82
N ALA A 112 -0.46 0.81 -5.42
CA ALA A 112 -0.45 2.05 -6.17
C ALA A 112 0.92 2.78 -6.15
N ALA A 113 1.91 2.24 -5.42
CA ALA A 113 3.30 2.67 -5.44
C ALA A 113 3.88 2.72 -6.87
N GLU A 114 3.54 1.76 -7.74
CA GLU A 114 4.00 1.74 -9.14
C GLU A 114 3.58 2.98 -9.94
N TYR A 115 2.49 3.64 -9.51
CA TYR A 115 1.96 4.86 -10.15
C TYR A 115 2.32 6.15 -9.41
N GLY A 116 3.00 6.08 -8.24
CA GLY A 116 3.26 7.23 -7.37
C GLY A 116 2.01 7.71 -6.63
N GLU A 117 1.04 6.83 -6.46
CA GLU A 117 -0.26 7.10 -5.81
C GLU A 117 -0.46 6.20 -4.58
N MET A 118 0.64 5.72 -3.99
CA MET A 118 0.61 4.87 -2.80
C MET A 118 -0.03 5.61 -1.63
N ALA A 119 -0.89 4.93 -0.91
CA ALA A 119 -1.24 5.31 0.45
C ALA A 119 -0.47 4.39 1.41
N ALA A 120 0.23 4.95 2.39
CA ALA A 120 0.95 4.17 3.39
C ALA A 120 0.66 4.64 4.81
N ALA A 121 0.61 3.70 5.75
CA ALA A 121 0.72 3.95 7.17
C ALA A 121 2.13 3.63 7.65
N VAL A 122 2.71 4.45 8.51
CA VAL A 122 4.06 4.25 9.04
C VAL A 122 4.07 4.30 10.57
N SER A 123 4.84 3.39 11.18
CA SER A 123 5.15 3.39 12.61
C SER A 123 6.67 3.31 12.79
N TRP A 124 7.22 4.28 13.51
CA TRP A 124 8.62 4.43 13.86
C TRP A 124 8.79 5.08 15.24
N ASP A 125 9.98 5.00 15.82
CA ASP A 125 10.29 5.73 17.06
C ASP A 125 10.66 7.20 16.79
N ALA A 126 11.23 7.46 15.60
CA ALA A 126 11.54 8.79 15.07
C ALA A 126 11.54 8.73 13.54
N PRO A 127 11.19 9.83 12.86
CA PRO A 127 11.26 9.91 11.40
C PRO A 127 12.66 9.57 10.88
N ASP A 128 12.71 8.68 9.89
CA ASP A 128 13.93 8.29 9.18
C ASP A 128 13.94 8.93 7.79
N ALA A 129 14.99 9.67 7.46
CA ALA A 129 15.05 10.46 6.23
C ALA A 129 15.06 9.58 4.96
N GLY A 130 15.71 8.40 5.00
CA GLY A 130 15.74 7.47 3.88
C GLY A 130 14.35 6.86 3.63
N VAL A 131 13.65 6.46 4.69
CA VAL A 131 12.28 5.96 4.59
C VAL A 131 11.32 7.05 4.14
N GLN A 132 11.43 8.28 4.66
CA GLN A 132 10.61 9.41 4.21
C GLN A 132 10.79 9.66 2.71
N ALA A 133 12.02 9.70 2.22
CA ALA A 133 12.30 9.90 0.80
C ALA A 133 11.65 8.81 -0.07
N ILE A 134 11.73 7.54 0.35
CA ILE A 134 11.06 6.43 -0.33
C ILE A 134 9.54 6.65 -0.36
N LEU A 135 8.92 6.95 0.79
CA LEU A 135 7.47 7.09 0.89
C LEU A 135 6.95 8.27 0.05
N GLU A 136 7.66 9.41 0.06
CA GLU A 136 7.33 10.62 -0.71
C GLU A 136 7.48 10.40 -2.22
N ALA A 137 8.46 9.62 -2.65
CA ALA A 137 8.69 9.31 -4.06
C ALA A 137 7.56 8.46 -4.68
N VAL A 138 6.91 7.60 -3.87
CA VAL A 138 5.93 6.63 -4.37
C VAL A 138 4.49 6.93 -3.95
N GLY A 139 4.25 7.99 -3.17
CA GLY A 139 2.89 8.40 -2.80
C GLY A 139 2.79 9.31 -1.59
N SER A 140 1.82 9.03 -0.73
CA SER A 140 1.57 9.76 0.51
C SER A 140 1.52 8.81 1.70
N TYR A 141 1.92 9.29 2.88
CA TYR A 141 1.90 8.49 4.09
C TYR A 141 1.36 9.26 5.29
N VAL A 142 0.91 8.52 6.29
CA VAL A 142 0.56 9.03 7.60
C VAL A 142 1.27 8.23 8.68
N GLU A 143 1.78 8.95 9.70
CA GLU A 143 2.30 8.31 10.91
C GLU A 143 1.13 7.90 11.81
N ILE A 144 1.18 6.66 12.32
CA ILE A 144 0.17 6.10 13.21
C ILE A 144 0.82 5.34 14.36
N ASP A 145 0.07 5.15 15.43
CA ASP A 145 0.41 4.16 16.46
C ASP A 145 0.41 2.77 15.85
N GLU A 146 1.40 1.95 16.18
CA GLU A 146 1.52 0.59 15.66
C GLU A 146 0.30 -0.28 15.97
N ALA A 147 -0.38 -0.03 17.09
CA ALA A 147 -1.63 -0.70 17.45
C ALA A 147 -2.76 -0.52 16.42
N LEU A 148 -2.66 0.49 15.54
CA LEU A 148 -3.61 0.74 14.46
C LEU A 148 -3.19 0.12 13.11
N MET A 149 -2.09 -0.61 13.06
CA MET A 149 -1.54 -1.15 11.80
C MET A 149 -2.48 -2.15 11.12
N ASP A 150 -3.26 -2.93 11.89
CA ASP A 150 -4.25 -3.86 11.30
C ASP A 150 -5.42 -3.11 10.67
N VAL A 151 -5.86 -2.03 11.28
CA VAL A 151 -6.88 -1.13 10.71
C VAL A 151 -6.34 -0.46 9.45
N ALA A 152 -5.09 0.01 9.47
CA ALA A 152 -4.43 0.57 8.30
C ALA A 152 -4.31 -0.47 7.18
N THR A 153 -3.92 -1.73 7.50
CA THR A 153 -3.87 -2.83 6.53
C THR A 153 -5.21 -3.04 5.84
N ALA A 154 -6.30 -3.00 6.59
CA ALA A 154 -7.65 -3.10 6.03
C ALA A 154 -7.97 -1.89 5.12
N LEU A 155 -7.67 -0.67 5.58
CA LEU A 155 -8.05 0.57 4.90
C LEU A 155 -7.23 0.81 3.63
N ASN A 156 -5.90 0.83 3.73
CA ASN A 156 -5.04 1.19 2.60
C ASN A 156 -4.40 0.00 1.90
N GLY A 157 -4.17 -1.12 2.59
CA GLY A 157 -3.65 -2.35 1.99
C GLY A 157 -4.71 -3.11 1.20
N SER A 158 -5.88 -3.38 1.81
CA SER A 158 -7.02 -4.08 1.18
C SER A 158 -7.96 -3.14 0.42
N GLY A 159 -8.05 -1.89 0.85
CA GLY A 159 -8.96 -0.87 0.29
C GLY A 159 -8.96 -0.72 -1.22
N PRO A 160 -7.82 -0.80 -1.94
CA PRO A 160 -7.81 -0.77 -3.40
C PRO A 160 -8.74 -1.82 -4.04
N ALA A 161 -8.81 -3.04 -3.49
CA ALA A 161 -9.70 -4.07 -4.00
C ALA A 161 -11.19 -3.69 -3.82
N PHE A 162 -11.54 -3.03 -2.71
CA PHE A 162 -12.90 -2.55 -2.47
C PHE A 162 -13.27 -1.44 -3.46
N VAL A 163 -12.33 -0.53 -3.75
CA VAL A 163 -12.51 0.50 -4.77
C VAL A 163 -12.68 -0.11 -6.16
N TYR A 164 -11.88 -1.13 -6.53
CA TYR A 164 -12.03 -1.82 -7.81
C TYR A 164 -13.41 -2.48 -7.94
N TYR A 165 -13.91 -3.09 -6.86
CA TYR A 165 -15.25 -3.66 -6.82
C TYR A 165 -16.34 -2.62 -7.07
N LEU A 166 -16.23 -1.44 -6.45
CA LEU A 166 -17.19 -0.35 -6.64
C LEU A 166 -17.13 0.23 -8.06
N ILE A 167 -15.93 0.40 -8.62
CA ILE A 167 -15.74 0.83 -10.02
C ILE A 167 -16.41 -0.16 -10.97
N GLU A 168 -16.19 -1.47 -10.77
CA GLU A 168 -16.78 -2.52 -11.59
C GLU A 168 -18.30 -2.51 -11.48
N ALA A 169 -18.86 -2.40 -10.27
CA ALA A 169 -20.32 -2.36 -10.07
C ALA A 169 -20.98 -1.18 -10.81
N MET A 170 -20.36 0.01 -10.77
CA MET A 170 -20.86 1.19 -11.48
C MET A 170 -20.74 1.02 -12.99
N ALA A 171 -19.59 0.53 -13.50
CA ALA A 171 -19.37 0.31 -14.92
C ALA A 171 -20.32 -0.75 -15.49
N ALA A 172 -20.49 -1.88 -14.78
CA ALA A 172 -21.41 -2.95 -15.18
C ALA A 172 -22.87 -2.45 -15.26
N ARG A 173 -23.30 -1.60 -14.32
CA ARG A 173 -24.65 -1.03 -14.34
C ARG A 173 -24.86 -0.08 -15.51
N ALA A 174 -23.86 0.75 -15.85
CA ALA A 174 -23.90 1.61 -17.02
C ALA A 174 -23.94 0.79 -18.34
N GLY A 175 -23.14 -0.28 -18.41
CA GLY A 175 -23.18 -1.21 -19.54
C GLY A 175 -24.54 -1.89 -19.72
N ALA A 176 -25.17 -2.32 -18.63
CA ALA A 176 -26.52 -2.88 -18.66
C ALA A 176 -27.59 -1.88 -19.12
N ALA A 177 -27.32 -0.58 -19.00
CA ALA A 177 -28.16 0.50 -19.50
C ALA A 177 -27.87 0.88 -20.98
N GLY A 178 -26.92 0.17 -21.63
CA GLY A 178 -26.60 0.33 -23.05
C GLY A 178 -25.35 1.15 -23.39
N MET A 179 -24.57 1.55 -22.37
CA MET A 179 -23.27 2.18 -22.60
C MET A 179 -22.26 1.13 -23.08
N ASP A 180 -21.32 1.51 -23.96
CA ASP A 180 -20.19 0.64 -24.30
C ASP A 180 -19.40 0.28 -23.01
N PRO A 181 -19.06 -1.00 -22.76
CA PRO A 181 -18.38 -1.41 -21.56
C PRO A 181 -17.01 -0.74 -21.34
N THR A 182 -16.29 -0.43 -22.41
CA THR A 182 -15.00 0.28 -22.33
C THR A 182 -15.21 1.71 -21.87
N ASP A 183 -16.19 2.41 -22.47
CA ASP A 183 -16.54 3.78 -22.08
C ASP A 183 -17.05 3.85 -20.65
N ALA A 184 -17.91 2.91 -20.25
CA ALA A 184 -18.41 2.80 -18.87
C ALA A 184 -17.27 2.65 -17.86
N ARG A 185 -16.29 1.78 -18.14
CA ARG A 185 -15.11 1.60 -17.30
C ARG A 185 -14.26 2.86 -17.21
N VAL A 186 -13.99 3.51 -18.33
CA VAL A 186 -13.22 4.76 -18.38
C VAL A 186 -13.90 5.84 -17.52
N LEU A 187 -15.19 6.04 -17.70
CA LEU A 187 -15.95 7.05 -16.95
C LEU A 187 -16.01 6.74 -15.45
N ALA A 188 -16.28 5.49 -15.08
CA ALA A 188 -16.30 5.07 -13.66
C ALA A 188 -14.93 5.30 -13.02
N THR A 189 -13.84 4.80 -13.63
CA THR A 189 -12.49 4.97 -13.11
C THR A 189 -12.11 6.44 -12.94
N GLN A 190 -12.37 7.28 -13.96
CA GLN A 190 -12.05 8.70 -13.89
C GLN A 190 -12.90 9.44 -12.86
N THR A 191 -14.12 9.00 -12.61
CA THR A 191 -15.00 9.55 -11.57
C THR A 191 -14.42 9.31 -10.19
N PHE A 192 -13.98 8.08 -9.87
CA PHE A 192 -13.32 7.78 -8.60
C PHE A 192 -12.04 8.59 -8.42
N LYS A 193 -11.18 8.63 -9.44
CA LYS A 193 -9.94 9.42 -9.40
C LYS A 193 -10.22 10.90 -9.15
N GLY A 194 -11.16 11.49 -9.86
CA GLY A 194 -11.54 12.90 -9.72
C GLY A 194 -12.15 13.21 -8.35
N ALA A 195 -13.02 12.35 -7.85
CA ALA A 195 -13.61 12.51 -6.52
C ALA A 195 -12.56 12.43 -5.41
N ALA A 196 -11.65 11.44 -5.46
CA ALA A 196 -10.54 11.33 -4.51
C ALA A 196 -9.63 12.56 -4.55
N SER A 197 -9.27 13.05 -5.74
CA SER A 197 -8.47 14.27 -5.91
C SER A 197 -9.16 15.50 -5.33
N THR A 198 -10.49 15.60 -5.49
CA THR A 198 -11.30 16.70 -4.90
C THR A 198 -11.26 16.64 -3.38
N VAL A 199 -11.45 15.46 -2.79
CA VAL A 199 -11.40 15.27 -1.33
C VAL A 199 -10.00 15.62 -0.79
N ALA A 200 -8.95 15.17 -1.47
CA ALA A 200 -7.56 15.43 -1.06
C ALA A 200 -7.18 16.93 -1.13
N ALA A 201 -7.76 17.69 -2.04
CA ALA A 201 -7.47 19.10 -2.24
C ALA A 201 -8.38 20.04 -1.41
N ALA A 202 -9.48 19.55 -0.86
CA ALA A 202 -10.46 20.36 -0.17
C ALA A 202 -10.20 20.44 1.34
N ASP A 203 -10.28 21.63 1.92
CA ASP A 203 -10.32 21.83 3.38
C ASP A 203 -11.74 21.63 3.98
N ALA A 204 -12.72 21.31 3.13
CA ALA A 204 -14.11 21.16 3.52
C ALA A 204 -14.44 19.73 3.98
N PRO A 205 -15.38 19.53 4.91
CA PRO A 205 -15.89 18.20 5.24
C PRO A 205 -16.46 17.49 4.02
N ILE A 206 -16.29 16.17 3.95
CA ILE A 206 -16.77 15.34 2.82
C ILE A 206 -18.28 15.54 2.57
N GLU A 207 -19.10 15.68 3.64
CA GLU A 207 -20.53 15.93 3.50
C GLU A 207 -20.83 17.23 2.71
N SER A 208 -20.03 18.29 2.92
CA SER A 208 -20.16 19.54 2.15
C SER A 208 -19.80 19.36 0.67
N LEU A 209 -18.87 18.45 0.36
CA LEU A 209 -18.53 18.10 -1.02
C LEU A 209 -19.67 17.31 -1.69
N ILE A 210 -20.33 16.43 -0.94
CA ILE A 210 -21.52 15.70 -1.40
C ILE A 210 -22.64 16.71 -1.70
N ASP A 211 -22.92 17.64 -0.78
CA ASP A 211 -23.96 18.66 -0.95
C ASP A 211 -23.69 19.56 -2.16
N ALA A 212 -22.44 19.90 -2.42
CA ALA A 212 -22.06 20.71 -3.59
C ALA A 212 -22.39 20.06 -4.94
N VAL A 213 -22.43 18.72 -5.00
CA VAL A 213 -22.82 17.96 -6.20
C VAL A 213 -24.34 17.73 -6.25
N CYS A 214 -25.04 17.81 -5.11
CA CYS A 214 -26.48 17.58 -4.98
C CYS A 214 -27.26 18.86 -5.27
N SER A 215 -27.66 19.11 -6.54
CA SER A 215 -28.56 20.19 -6.85
C SER A 215 -30.02 19.85 -6.50
N PRO A 216 -30.86 20.84 -6.07
CA PRO A 216 -32.26 20.58 -5.80
C PRO A 216 -32.98 20.00 -7.04
N GLN A 217 -33.73 18.91 -6.85
CA GLN A 217 -34.40 18.16 -7.92
C GLN A 217 -33.45 17.59 -8.99
N GLY A 218 -32.13 17.50 -8.70
CA GLY A 218 -31.14 16.94 -9.59
C GLY A 218 -31.04 15.41 -9.48
N THR A 219 -30.32 14.79 -10.42
CA THR A 219 -30.14 13.33 -10.47
C THR A 219 -29.32 12.80 -9.29
N THR A 220 -28.37 13.60 -8.79
CA THR A 220 -27.48 13.19 -7.72
C THR A 220 -28.22 13.02 -6.40
N ILE A 221 -29.16 13.90 -6.06
CA ILE A 221 -29.92 13.82 -4.81
C ILE A 221 -30.79 12.56 -4.74
N GLU A 222 -31.36 12.14 -5.88
CA GLU A 222 -32.14 10.88 -5.98
C GLU A 222 -31.24 9.66 -5.77
N GLY A 223 -30.06 9.64 -6.38
CA GLY A 223 -29.07 8.58 -6.17
C GLY A 223 -28.57 8.52 -4.72
N MET A 224 -28.29 9.69 -4.12
CA MET A 224 -27.85 9.78 -2.72
C MET A 224 -28.93 9.31 -1.73
N ALA A 225 -30.21 9.56 -2.03
CA ALA A 225 -31.31 9.03 -1.21
C ALA A 225 -31.27 7.50 -1.14
N VAL A 226 -31.06 6.83 -2.28
CA VAL A 226 -30.92 5.36 -2.34
C VAL A 226 -29.72 4.88 -1.53
N LEU A 227 -28.57 5.54 -1.66
CA LEU A 227 -27.34 5.13 -0.92
C LEU A 227 -27.49 5.34 0.58
N ARG A 228 -28.08 6.45 1.02
CA ARG A 228 -28.31 6.76 2.44
C ARG A 228 -29.33 5.83 3.12
N GLU A 229 -30.30 5.31 2.37
CA GLU A 229 -31.29 4.34 2.83
C GLU A 229 -30.82 2.90 2.75
N SER A 230 -29.69 2.63 2.07
CA SER A 230 -29.11 1.29 1.91
C SER A 230 -28.18 0.91 3.06
N ALA A 231 -27.77 -0.36 3.12
CA ALA A 231 -26.79 -0.87 4.07
C ALA A 231 -25.33 -0.69 3.59
N VAL A 232 -25.08 0.01 2.48
CA VAL A 232 -23.75 0.06 1.84
C VAL A 232 -22.63 0.57 2.76
N ALA A 233 -22.93 1.54 3.62
CA ALA A 233 -21.95 2.07 4.57
C ALA A 233 -21.60 1.05 5.66
N GLU A 234 -22.59 0.30 6.15
CA GLU A 234 -22.43 -0.79 7.13
C GLU A 234 -21.66 -1.96 6.50
N GLU A 235 -22.04 -2.39 5.29
CA GLU A 235 -21.36 -3.47 4.56
C GLU A 235 -19.89 -3.15 4.23
N LEU A 236 -19.56 -1.90 3.92
CA LEU A 236 -18.17 -1.46 3.75
C LEU A 236 -17.41 -1.48 5.09
N GLY A 237 -18.07 -1.09 6.19
CA GLY A 237 -17.52 -1.21 7.54
C GLY A 237 -17.19 -2.66 7.89
N ASP A 238 -18.14 -3.56 7.67
CA ASP A 238 -17.98 -5.00 7.90
C ASP A 238 -16.82 -5.61 7.09
N ALA A 239 -16.65 -5.16 5.84
CA ALA A 239 -15.54 -5.59 4.99
C ALA A 239 -14.17 -5.13 5.54
N LEU A 240 -14.09 -3.90 6.03
CA LEU A 240 -12.89 -3.37 6.70
C LEU A 240 -12.58 -4.15 7.99
N ASP A 241 -13.60 -4.38 8.83
CA ASP A 241 -13.45 -5.14 10.07
C ASP A 241 -13.00 -6.58 9.83
N ALA A 242 -13.52 -7.23 8.78
CA ALA A 242 -13.11 -8.57 8.39
C ALA A 242 -11.64 -8.60 7.95
N ALA A 243 -11.20 -7.61 7.17
CA ALA A 243 -9.81 -7.50 6.73
C ALA A 243 -8.86 -7.20 7.91
N ALA A 244 -9.24 -6.31 8.84
CA ALA A 244 -8.45 -6.01 10.03
C ALA A 244 -8.30 -7.23 10.94
N ARG A 245 -9.39 -7.98 11.18
CA ARG A 245 -9.33 -9.25 11.95
C ARG A 245 -8.37 -10.24 11.29
N ARG A 246 -8.43 -10.40 9.96
CA ARG A 246 -7.52 -11.32 9.26
C ARG A 246 -6.06 -10.88 9.36
N SER A 247 -5.78 -9.58 9.33
CA SER A 247 -4.43 -9.03 9.55
C SER A 247 -3.90 -9.42 10.94
N ALA A 248 -4.70 -9.25 11.99
CA ALA A 248 -4.34 -9.65 13.35
C ALA A 248 -4.12 -11.17 13.50
N GLU A 249 -4.91 -12.01 12.81
CA GLU A 249 -4.72 -13.47 12.79
C GLU A 249 -3.38 -13.84 12.13
N LEU A 250 -3.00 -13.17 11.04
CA LEU A 250 -1.70 -13.40 10.38
C LEU A 250 -0.52 -13.04 11.27
N ALA A 251 -0.67 -12.02 12.13
CA ALA A 251 0.34 -11.68 13.14
C ALA A 251 0.60 -12.85 14.09
N ALA A 252 -0.46 -13.45 14.61
CA ALA A 252 -0.36 -14.60 15.52
C ALA A 252 0.28 -15.83 14.86
N GLU A 253 0.09 -16.04 13.54
CA GLU A 253 0.72 -17.14 12.81
C GLU A 253 2.25 -16.99 12.68
N VAL A 254 2.79 -15.78 12.73
CA VAL A 254 4.24 -15.49 12.67
C VAL A 254 4.92 -15.74 14.02
N ASP A 255 4.23 -15.45 15.12
CA ASP A 255 4.76 -15.64 16.48
C ASP A 255 4.88 -17.13 16.87
N ASP A 256 4.16 -18.02 16.19
CA ASP A 256 4.16 -19.47 16.44
C ASP A 256 5.27 -20.22 15.65
N VAL A 257 6.12 -19.52 14.84
CA VAL A 257 7.20 -20.11 14.02
C VAL A 257 8.55 -19.81 14.65
#